data_9e11a679cfaec94930ade55d6d77bc0e
#
_entry.id   9e11a679cfaec94930ade55d6d77bc0e
#
_cell.length_a   1.000
_cell.length_b   1.000
_cell.length_c   1.000
_cell.angle_alpha   90.00
_cell.angle_beta   90.00
_cell.angle_gamma   90.00
#
_symmetry.space_group_name_H-M   'P 1'
#
loop_
_entity.id
_entity.type
_entity.pdbx_description
1 polymer ?
#
loop_
_entity_poly.entity_id
_entity_poly.type
_entity_poly.pdbx_seq_one_letter_code
_entity_poly.pdbx_strand_id
1 'polypeptide(L)'
;MVLGGFLAADAARCERIVAMGFGIAAMVALLLALGNYPAWLVPVLFGVMGFASGMAGPSRDLLVKRSTPDNASGRVYGVVYAGLDIGQAVTPLVFGVLMDHGQYRSVLLGLVVLQAVLVASAFNVRKVRRTAMVAA
;
A
#
# COMPACT_ATOMS: atom_id res chain seq x y z
N MET A 1 -9.04 8.63 7.94
CA MET A 1 -9.85 8.32 6.74
C MET A 1 -10.56 9.55 6.14
N VAL A 2 -11.08 10.49 6.94
CA VAL A 2 -11.82 11.67 6.43
C VAL A 2 -10.94 12.58 5.54
N LEU A 3 -9.70 12.85 5.94
CA LEU A 3 -8.76 13.69 5.17
C LEU A 3 -8.36 13.07 3.82
N GLY A 4 -8.24 11.75 3.74
CA GLY A 4 -7.92 11.04 2.49
C GLY A 4 -9.06 11.10 1.45
N GLY A 5 -10.31 11.15 1.89
CA GLY A 5 -11.47 11.27 1.00
C GLY A 5 -11.56 12.61 0.28
N PHE A 6 -11.19 13.71 0.95
CA PHE A 6 -11.15 15.05 0.35
C PHE A 6 -10.04 15.21 -0.71
N LEU A 7 -8.91 14.53 -0.52
CA LEU A 7 -7.77 14.56 -1.46
C LEU A 7 -7.98 13.70 -2.70
N ALA A 8 -8.96 12.78 -2.68
CA ALA A 8 -9.20 11.79 -3.73
C ALA A 8 -10.09 12.28 -4.89
N ALA A 9 -10.37 13.58 -5.00
CA ALA A 9 -11.29 14.12 -6.01
C ALA A 9 -10.83 13.91 -7.47
N ASP A 10 -9.54 13.75 -7.73
CA ASP A 10 -8.95 13.62 -9.07
C ASP A 10 -8.21 12.26 -9.25
N ALA A 11 -8.48 11.55 -10.35
CA ALA A 11 -7.87 10.23 -10.62
C ALA A 11 -6.33 10.29 -10.70
N ALA A 12 -5.78 11.33 -11.30
CA ALA A 12 -4.32 11.54 -11.38
C ALA A 12 -3.70 11.86 -10.01
N ARG A 13 -4.47 12.43 -9.09
CA ARG A 13 -4.05 12.68 -7.71
C ARG A 13 -4.07 11.39 -6.88
N CYS A 14 -5.07 10.52 -7.08
CA CYS A 14 -5.15 9.24 -6.35
C CYS A 14 -3.90 8.39 -6.55
N GLU A 15 -3.42 8.26 -7.80
CA GLU A 15 -2.20 7.50 -8.11
C GLU A 15 -0.96 8.08 -7.40
N ARG A 16 -0.84 9.41 -7.37
CA ARG A 16 0.25 10.09 -6.67
C ARG A 16 0.16 9.92 -5.16
N ILE A 17 -1.04 10.02 -4.59
CA ILE A 17 -1.27 9.87 -3.15
C ILE A 17 -0.93 8.43 -2.72
N VAL A 18 -1.35 7.43 -3.50
CA VAL A 18 -1.01 6.02 -3.26
C VAL A 18 0.49 5.81 -3.34
N ALA A 19 1.14 6.30 -4.41
CA ALA A 19 2.58 6.15 -4.59
C ALA A 19 3.39 6.88 -3.49
N MET A 20 2.98 8.10 -3.11
CA MET A 20 3.65 8.85 -2.04
C MET A 20 3.40 8.22 -0.67
N GLY A 21 2.16 7.84 -0.35
CA GLY A 21 1.83 7.27 0.96
C GLY A 21 2.57 5.94 1.20
N PHE A 22 2.49 5.01 0.27
CA PHE A 22 3.22 3.75 0.39
C PHE A 22 4.74 3.92 0.18
N GLY A 23 5.18 4.89 -0.62
CA GLY A 23 6.59 5.23 -0.78
C GLY A 23 7.22 5.76 0.50
N ILE A 24 6.55 6.69 1.19
CA ILE A 24 6.97 7.19 2.51
C ILE A 24 6.99 6.05 3.53
N ALA A 25 5.93 5.23 3.56
CA ALA A 25 5.86 4.10 4.47
C ALA A 25 6.97 3.07 4.21
N ALA A 26 7.31 2.78 2.94
CA ALA A 26 8.43 1.92 2.57
C ALA A 26 9.78 2.50 3.00
N MET A 27 9.97 3.82 2.82
CA MET A 27 11.17 4.52 3.24
C MET A 27 11.37 4.45 4.75
N VAL A 28 10.31 4.69 5.53
CA VAL A 28 10.35 4.59 6.99
C VAL A 28 10.63 3.16 7.44
N ALA A 29 10.00 2.16 6.84
CA ALA A 29 10.26 0.75 7.12
C ALA A 29 11.72 0.37 6.80
N LEU A 30 12.28 0.88 5.70
CA LEU A 30 13.68 0.67 5.33
C LEU A 30 14.63 1.33 6.33
N LEU A 31 14.35 2.56 6.75
CA LEU A 31 15.12 3.23 7.79
C LEU A 31 15.12 2.42 9.08
N LEU A 32 13.95 1.93 9.52
CA LEU A 32 13.84 1.06 10.70
C LEU A 32 14.62 -0.25 10.56
N ALA A 33 14.66 -0.84 9.35
CA ALA A 33 15.38 -2.08 9.10
C ALA A 33 16.91 -1.92 9.14
N LEU A 34 17.42 -0.77 8.71
CA LEU A 34 18.85 -0.51 8.56
C LEU A 34 19.47 0.19 9.77
N GLY A 35 18.69 0.96 10.52
CA GLY A 35 19.19 1.78 11.63
C GLY A 35 18.99 1.14 13.00
N ASN A 36 19.83 1.55 13.94
CA ASN A 36 19.62 1.31 15.37
C ASN A 36 19.08 2.60 15.99
N TYR A 37 17.79 2.61 16.28
CA TYR A 37 17.11 3.78 16.84
C TYR A 37 16.81 3.60 18.32
N PRO A 38 16.81 4.68 19.10
CA PRO A 38 16.39 4.64 20.50
C PRO A 38 14.92 4.21 20.60
N ALA A 39 14.58 3.47 21.65
CA ALA A 39 13.27 2.85 21.82
C ALA A 39 12.07 3.81 21.71
N TRP A 40 12.25 5.08 22.12
CA TRP A 40 11.19 6.10 22.03
C TRP A 40 10.89 6.57 20.61
N LEU A 41 11.87 6.48 19.69
CA LEU A 41 11.71 6.92 18.30
C LEU A 41 10.97 5.87 17.44
N VAL A 42 11.11 4.60 17.79
CA VAL A 42 10.49 3.49 17.04
C VAL A 42 8.97 3.64 16.94
N PRO A 43 8.21 3.88 18.03
CA PRO A 43 6.76 4.10 17.96
C PRO A 43 6.38 5.31 17.10
N VAL A 44 7.16 6.37 17.12
CA VAL A 44 6.92 7.58 16.32
C VAL A 44 7.06 7.25 14.83
N LEU A 45 8.10 6.52 14.43
CA LEU A 45 8.32 6.10 13.06
C LEU A 45 7.20 5.15 12.57
N PHE A 46 6.76 4.22 13.41
CA PHE A 46 5.59 3.39 13.12
C PHE A 46 4.30 4.22 12.97
N GLY A 47 4.13 5.25 13.79
CA GLY A 47 3.03 6.20 13.66
C GLY A 47 3.04 6.93 12.32
N VAL A 48 4.20 7.44 11.90
CA VAL A 48 4.38 8.09 10.58
C VAL A 48 4.08 7.10 9.43
N MET A 49 4.60 5.88 9.52
CA MET A 49 4.36 4.83 8.53
C MET A 49 2.86 4.49 8.43
N GLY A 50 2.20 4.31 9.57
CA GLY A 50 0.76 4.01 9.64
C GLY A 50 -0.09 5.16 9.13
N PHE A 51 0.27 6.41 9.44
CA PHE A 51 -0.41 7.60 8.93
C PHE A 51 -0.28 7.72 7.41
N ALA A 52 0.92 7.57 6.88
CA ALA A 52 1.19 7.65 5.44
C ALA A 52 0.44 6.56 4.65
N SER A 53 0.48 5.31 5.10
CA SER A 53 -0.26 4.20 4.48
C SER A 53 -1.77 4.33 4.65
N GLY A 54 -2.23 4.82 5.80
CA GLY A 54 -3.66 5.06 6.09
C GLY A 54 -4.29 6.13 5.21
N MET A 55 -3.53 7.16 4.83
CA MET A 55 -3.99 8.17 3.86
C MET A 55 -4.10 7.61 2.44
N ALA A 56 -3.29 6.62 2.08
CA ALA A 56 -3.30 6.00 0.77
C ALA A 56 -4.50 5.03 0.57
N GLY A 57 -5.08 4.48 1.65
CA GLY A 57 -6.17 3.52 1.61
C GLY A 57 -7.38 3.96 0.77
N PRO A 58 -8.04 5.08 1.10
CA PRO A 58 -9.19 5.57 0.33
C PRO A 58 -8.89 5.84 -1.15
N SER A 59 -7.68 6.32 -1.44
CA SER A 59 -7.24 6.59 -2.81
C SER A 59 -7.05 5.29 -3.60
N ARG A 60 -6.55 4.23 -2.96
CA ARG A 60 -6.45 2.89 -3.56
C ARG A 60 -7.84 2.33 -3.89
N ASP A 61 -8.78 2.40 -2.96
CA ASP A 61 -10.14 1.87 -3.16
C ASP A 61 -10.87 2.63 -4.28
N LEU A 62 -10.64 3.94 -4.38
CA LEU A 62 -11.17 4.74 -5.49
C LEU A 62 -10.53 4.39 -6.84
N LEU A 63 -9.23 4.06 -6.87
CA LEU A 63 -8.58 3.57 -8.09
C LEU A 63 -9.20 2.25 -8.56
N VAL A 64 -9.45 1.30 -7.66
CA VAL A 64 -10.14 0.05 -7.97
C VAL A 64 -11.52 0.33 -8.54
N LYS A 65 -12.29 1.20 -7.87
CA LYS A 65 -13.64 1.60 -8.33
C LYS A 65 -13.63 2.17 -9.74
N ARG A 66 -12.73 3.10 -10.03
CA ARG A 66 -12.63 3.76 -11.34
C ARG A 66 -12.07 2.88 -12.45
N SER A 67 -11.35 1.83 -12.11
CA SER A 67 -10.80 0.86 -13.05
C SER A 67 -11.75 -0.29 -13.35
N THR A 68 -12.90 -0.34 -12.68
CA THR A 68 -13.89 -1.41 -12.78
C THR A 68 -15.01 -1.00 -13.74
N PRO A 69 -15.30 -1.79 -14.80
CA PRO A 69 -16.46 -1.57 -15.67
C PRO A 69 -17.77 -1.73 -14.90
N ASP A 70 -18.78 -0.96 -15.25
CA ASP A 70 -20.08 -0.93 -14.55
C ASP A 70 -20.77 -2.31 -14.46
N ASN A 71 -20.57 -3.18 -15.45
CA ASN A 71 -21.15 -4.52 -15.49
C ASN A 71 -20.33 -5.61 -14.78
N ALA A 72 -19.13 -5.29 -14.26
CA ALA A 72 -18.22 -6.27 -13.66
C ALA A 72 -17.81 -5.91 -12.21
N SER A 73 -18.47 -4.93 -11.61
CA SER A 73 -18.11 -4.40 -10.30
C SER A 73 -18.05 -5.49 -9.22
N GLY A 74 -19.07 -6.33 -9.10
CA GLY A 74 -19.08 -7.40 -8.09
C GLY A 74 -17.93 -8.40 -8.25
N ARG A 75 -17.61 -8.80 -9.48
CA ARG A 75 -16.53 -9.75 -9.76
C ARG A 75 -15.14 -9.17 -9.45
N VAL A 76 -14.89 -7.91 -9.85
CA VAL A 76 -13.61 -7.25 -9.62
C VAL A 76 -13.40 -6.99 -8.12
N TYR A 77 -14.43 -6.47 -7.43
CA TYR A 77 -14.36 -6.29 -5.98
C TYR A 77 -14.17 -7.61 -5.24
N GLY A 78 -14.88 -8.68 -5.63
CA GLY A 78 -14.71 -10.01 -5.05
C GLY A 78 -13.27 -10.50 -5.13
N VAL A 79 -12.61 -10.40 -6.27
CA VAL A 79 -11.20 -10.81 -6.45
C VAL A 79 -10.25 -9.94 -5.64
N VAL A 80 -10.44 -8.61 -5.66
CA VAL A 80 -9.56 -7.67 -4.93
C VAL A 80 -9.67 -7.87 -3.42
N TYR A 81 -10.89 -7.99 -2.89
CA TYR A 81 -11.09 -8.19 -1.45
C TYR A 81 -10.70 -9.60 -1.00
N ALA A 82 -10.94 -10.64 -1.80
CA ALA A 82 -10.42 -11.98 -1.50
C ALA A 82 -8.88 -11.99 -1.41
N GLY A 83 -8.19 -11.28 -2.30
CA GLY A 83 -6.74 -11.10 -2.21
C GLY A 83 -6.30 -10.37 -0.94
N LEU A 84 -7.06 -9.36 -0.52
CA LEU A 84 -6.82 -8.62 0.72
C LEU A 84 -7.00 -9.53 1.95
N ASP A 85 -8.07 -10.31 1.99
CA ASP A 85 -8.39 -11.22 3.10
C ASP A 85 -7.34 -12.33 3.23
N ILE A 86 -6.94 -12.92 2.11
CA ILE A 86 -5.83 -13.90 2.08
C ILE A 86 -4.53 -13.27 2.59
N GLY A 87 -4.21 -12.06 2.14
CA GLY A 87 -3.03 -11.33 2.61
C GLY A 87 -3.07 -11.07 4.12
N GLN A 88 -4.22 -10.66 4.66
CA GLN A 88 -4.40 -10.44 6.10
C GLN A 88 -4.31 -11.73 6.92
N ALA A 89 -4.73 -12.86 6.37
CA ALA A 89 -4.63 -14.15 7.05
C ALA A 89 -3.19 -14.72 7.01
N VAL A 90 -2.51 -14.61 5.88
CA VAL A 90 -1.17 -15.21 5.68
C VAL A 90 -0.05 -14.37 6.30
N THR A 91 -0.14 -13.04 6.19
CA THR A 91 0.92 -12.13 6.65
C THR A 91 1.27 -12.30 8.14
N PRO A 92 0.31 -12.37 9.08
CA PRO A 92 0.62 -12.57 10.50
C PRO A 92 1.30 -13.91 10.77
N LEU A 93 0.95 -14.97 10.04
CA LEU A 93 1.58 -16.27 10.20
C LEU A 93 3.06 -16.23 9.79
N VAL A 94 3.35 -15.67 8.62
CA VAL A 94 4.73 -15.57 8.11
C VAL A 94 5.57 -14.64 8.99
N PHE A 95 5.04 -13.45 9.31
CA PHE A 95 5.78 -12.48 10.12
C PHE A 95 5.87 -12.89 11.58
N GLY A 96 4.87 -13.59 12.12
CA GLY A 96 4.91 -14.17 13.46
C GLY A 96 6.08 -15.15 13.60
N VAL A 97 6.22 -16.10 12.69
CA VAL A 97 7.34 -17.06 12.70
C VAL A 97 8.69 -16.34 12.62
N LEU A 98 8.81 -15.30 11.78
CA LEU A 98 10.05 -14.51 11.68
C LEU A 98 10.36 -13.77 13.00
N MET A 99 9.33 -13.24 13.65
CA MET A 99 9.46 -12.54 14.94
C MET A 99 9.84 -13.50 16.07
N ASP A 100 9.27 -14.70 16.10
CA ASP A 100 9.59 -15.74 17.07
C ASP A 100 11.06 -16.20 16.98
N HIS A 101 11.65 -16.15 15.78
CA HIS A 101 13.07 -16.39 15.55
C HIS A 101 13.95 -15.14 15.76
N GLY A 102 13.40 -14.04 16.27
CA GLY A 102 14.15 -12.79 16.49
C GLY A 102 14.55 -12.04 15.22
N GLN A 103 14.00 -12.41 14.06
CA GLN A 103 14.35 -11.85 12.76
C GLN A 103 13.55 -10.56 12.45
N TYR A 104 13.54 -9.59 13.34
CA TYR A 104 12.80 -8.33 13.18
C TYR A 104 13.19 -7.55 11.92
N ARG A 105 14.47 -7.59 11.54
CA ARG A 105 14.94 -6.98 10.30
C ARG A 105 14.30 -7.60 9.06
N SER A 106 14.15 -8.92 9.04
CA SER A 106 13.52 -9.62 7.92
C SER A 106 12.05 -9.26 7.78
N VAL A 107 11.33 -9.06 8.90
CA VAL A 107 9.95 -8.57 8.90
C VAL A 107 9.87 -7.17 8.27
N LEU A 108 10.73 -6.25 8.70
CA LEU A 108 10.76 -4.89 8.16
C LEU A 108 11.12 -4.86 6.67
N LEU A 109 12.10 -5.65 6.24
CA LEU A 109 12.44 -5.79 4.83
C LEU A 109 11.31 -6.41 4.01
N GLY A 110 10.60 -7.39 4.57
CA GLY A 110 9.39 -7.95 3.96
C GLY A 110 8.31 -6.88 3.74
N LEU A 111 8.08 -6.01 4.71
CA LEU A 111 7.18 -4.86 4.58
C LEU A 111 7.63 -3.89 3.48
N VAL A 112 8.94 -3.60 3.38
CA VAL A 112 9.50 -2.76 2.30
C VAL A 112 9.21 -3.36 0.94
N VAL A 113 9.44 -4.66 0.77
CA VAL A 113 9.20 -5.37 -0.50
C VAL A 113 7.71 -5.31 -0.87
N LEU A 114 6.81 -5.62 0.06
CA LEU A 114 5.37 -5.57 -0.17
C LEU A 114 4.91 -4.16 -0.57
N GLN A 115 5.41 -3.14 0.09
CA GLN A 115 5.07 -1.75 -0.24
C GLN A 115 5.67 -1.31 -1.58
N ALA A 116 6.88 -1.74 -1.93
CA ALA A 116 7.49 -1.49 -3.23
C ALA A 116 6.68 -2.13 -4.37
N VAL A 117 6.17 -3.35 -4.18
CA VAL A 117 5.27 -4.02 -5.12
C VAL A 117 3.97 -3.23 -5.30
N LEU A 118 3.38 -2.71 -4.22
CA LEU A 118 2.18 -1.87 -4.28
C LEU A 118 2.43 -0.58 -5.06
N VAL A 119 3.56 0.09 -4.83
CA VAL A 119 3.95 1.29 -5.56
C VAL A 119 4.18 0.98 -7.04
N ALA A 120 4.90 -0.09 -7.36
CA ALA A 120 5.13 -0.52 -8.74
C ALA A 120 3.82 -0.87 -9.47
N SER A 121 2.89 -1.54 -8.80
CA SER A 121 1.55 -1.82 -9.31
C SER A 121 0.77 -0.55 -9.65
N ALA A 122 0.81 0.46 -8.78
CA ALA A 122 0.13 1.74 -9.01
C ALA A 122 0.66 2.44 -10.27
N PHE A 123 1.99 2.41 -10.51
CA PHE A 123 2.59 2.95 -11.74
C PHE A 123 2.24 2.14 -12.99
N ASN A 124 2.11 0.83 -12.88
CA ASN A 124 1.76 -0.05 -14.01
C ASN A 124 0.33 0.20 -14.50
N VAL A 125 -0.62 0.37 -13.60
CA VAL A 125 -2.00 0.73 -13.92
C VAL A 125 -2.06 2.05 -14.69
N ARG A 126 -1.25 3.03 -14.32
CA ARG A 126 -1.11 4.31 -15.03
C ARG A 126 -0.64 4.13 -16.48
N LYS A 127 0.34 3.25 -16.70
CA LYS A 127 0.92 3.01 -18.03
C LYS A 127 -0.13 2.40 -18.97
N VAL A 128 -0.84 1.38 -18.51
CA VAL A 128 -1.88 0.69 -19.30
C VAL A 128 -3.02 1.65 -19.67
N ARG A 129 -3.44 2.51 -18.75
CA ARG A 129 -4.51 3.49 -18.98
C ARG A 129 -4.13 4.56 -20.00
N ARG A 130 -2.87 5.04 -19.99
CA ARG A 130 -2.37 5.96 -21.01
C ARG A 130 -2.36 5.35 -22.40
N THR A 131 -1.93 4.10 -22.52
CA THR A 131 -1.89 3.40 -23.82
C THR A 131 -3.31 3.18 -24.36
N ALA A 132 -4.28 2.87 -23.53
CA ALA A 132 -5.68 2.71 -23.94
C ALA A 132 -6.33 4.02 -24.42
N MET A 133 -5.99 5.18 -23.80
CA MET A 133 -6.49 6.49 -24.24
C MET A 133 -5.87 7.00 -25.54
N VAL A 134 -4.69 6.53 -25.91
CA VAL A 134 -4.00 6.92 -27.16
C VAL A 134 -4.47 6.03 -28.32
N ALA A 135 -5.03 4.86 -28.03
CA ALA A 135 -5.53 3.90 -29.04
C ALA A 135 -7.03 4.04 -29.38
N ALA A 136 -7.74 4.93 -28.68
CA ALA A 136 -9.15 5.28 -28.91
C ALA A 136 -9.29 6.64 -29.57
#